data_100f55ecec2332f3bbbb684844f63fcc
#
_entry.id   100f55ecec2332f3bbbb684844f63fcc
#
_cell.length_a   1.000
_cell.length_b   1.000
_cell.length_c   1.000
_cell.angle_alpha   90.00
_cell.angle_beta   90.00
_cell.angle_gamma   90.00
#
_symmetry.space_group_name_H-M   'P 1'
#
loop_
_entity.id
_entity.type
_entity.pdbx_description
1 polymer ?
#
loop_
_entity_poly.entity_id
_entity_poly.type
_entity_poly.pdbx_seq_one_letter_code
_entity_poly.pdbx_strand_id
1 'polypeptide(L)' 'MEKIDAQSDHQGLERFVPGRQITFRGKRYTIQRRTTLASGEAAVVLQGENEQFVIGASRFLAEAQ' A
#
# COMPACT_ATOMS: atom_id res chain seq x y z
N MET A 1 5.92 -19.32 12.50
CA MET A 1 5.25 -19.13 11.53
C MET A 1 4.56 -17.92 11.35
N GLU A 2 4.57 -17.13 12.23
CA GLU A 2 3.87 -16.03 12.12
C GLU A 2 4.40 -15.01 11.24
N LYS A 3 5.66 -14.99 10.94
CA LYS A 3 6.12 -14.00 10.07
C LYS A 3 5.53 -14.19 8.73
N ILE A 4 4.78 -15.19 8.56
CA ILE A 4 4.12 -15.39 7.33
C ILE A 4 3.23 -14.26 6.95
N ASP A 5 2.63 -13.60 7.94
CA ASP A 5 1.73 -12.52 7.60
C ASP A 5 2.45 -11.38 6.92
N ALA A 6 3.64 -11.05 7.38
CA ALA A 6 4.38 -9.97 6.76
C ALA A 6 4.76 -10.33 5.35
N GLN A 7 5.10 -11.59 5.11
CA GLN A 7 5.43 -11.98 3.76
C GLN A 7 4.22 -11.92 2.86
N SER A 8 3.05 -12.28 3.38
CA SER A 8 1.85 -12.22 2.58
C SER A 8 1.55 -10.78 2.18
N ASP A 9 1.76 -9.84 3.10
CA ASP A 9 1.52 -8.44 2.77
C ASP A 9 2.47 -7.99 1.67
N HIS A 10 3.74 -8.36 1.75
CA HIS A 10 4.68 -7.98 0.71
C HIS A 10 4.32 -8.60 -0.62
N GLN A 11 3.91 -9.86 -0.60
CA GLN A 11 3.53 -10.50 -1.84
C GLN A 11 2.30 -9.86 -2.44
N GLY A 12 1.34 -9.45 -1.61
CA GLY A 12 0.18 -8.78 -2.11
C GLY A 12 0.53 -7.45 -2.73
N LEU A 13 1.53 -6.76 -2.18
CA LEU A 13 1.92 -5.47 -2.70
C LEU A 13 2.70 -5.58 -4.00
N GLU A 14 3.19 -6.75 -4.36
CA GLU A 14 3.96 -6.87 -5.59
C GLU A 14 3.17 -6.48 -6.81
N ARG A 15 1.84 -6.54 -6.74
CA ARG A 15 1.02 -6.14 -7.85
C ARG A 15 0.90 -4.63 -7.95
N PHE A 16 1.29 -3.92 -6.90
CA PHE A 16 1.15 -2.48 -6.85
C PHE A 16 2.53 -1.86 -6.88
N VAL A 17 3.00 -1.56 -8.08
CA VAL A 17 4.35 -1.01 -8.24
C VAL A 17 4.33 0.50 -8.31
N PRO A 18 5.42 1.15 -7.98
CA PRO A 18 5.48 2.62 -8.04
C PRO A 18 5.11 3.12 -9.43
N GLY A 19 4.34 4.17 -9.47
CA GLY A 19 3.88 4.74 -10.72
C GLY A 19 2.53 4.21 -11.18
N ARG A 20 2.04 3.14 -10.56
CA ARG A 20 0.77 2.56 -10.95
C ARG A 20 -0.37 3.34 -10.32
N GLN A 21 -1.43 3.55 -11.09
CA GLN A 21 -2.61 4.22 -10.57
C GLN A 21 -3.60 3.19 -10.07
N ILE A 22 -4.24 3.51 -8.95
CA ILE A 22 -5.22 2.61 -8.36
C ILE A 22 -6.41 3.44 -7.87
N THR A 23 -7.50 2.75 -7.58
CA THR A 23 -8.67 3.39 -6.97
C THR A 23 -8.72 2.96 -5.52
N PHE A 24 -8.76 3.92 -4.61
CA PHE A 24 -8.79 3.65 -3.20
C PHE A 24 -9.82 4.56 -2.56
N ARG A 25 -10.83 3.96 -1.93
CA ARG A 25 -11.90 4.71 -1.29
C ARG A 25 -12.61 5.63 -2.28
N GLY A 26 -12.78 5.15 -3.50
CA GLY A 26 -13.51 5.92 -4.51
C GLY A 26 -12.73 7.01 -5.18
N LYS A 27 -11.45 7.15 -4.87
CA LYS A 27 -10.61 8.17 -5.47
C LYS A 27 -9.42 7.52 -6.15
N ARG A 28 -8.86 8.22 -7.12
CA ARG A 28 -7.71 7.70 -7.84
C ARG A 28 -6.42 8.22 -7.23
N TYR A 29 -5.50 7.31 -6.99
CA TYR A 29 -4.20 7.64 -6.44
C TYR A 29 -3.10 6.98 -7.25
N THR A 30 -1.91 7.53 -7.17
CA THR A 30 -0.73 6.93 -7.80
C THR A 30 0.15 6.42 -6.69
N ILE A 31 0.66 5.21 -6.84
CA ILE A 31 1.56 4.64 -5.85
C ILE A 31 2.92 5.30 -6.03
N GLN A 32 3.38 6.01 -5.00
CA GLN A 32 4.67 6.67 -5.06
C GLN A 32 5.80 5.69 -4.78
N ARG A 33 5.65 4.90 -3.74
CA ARG A 33 6.66 3.92 -3.36
C ARG A 33 6.12 3.05 -2.25
N ARG A 34 6.85 2.00 -1.96
CA ARG A 34 6.53 1.12 -0.84
C ARG A 34 7.50 1.43 0.28
N THR A 35 7.06 1.29 1.50
CA THR A 35 7.89 1.61 2.64
C THR A 35 7.52 0.69 3.80
N THR A 36 8.12 0.91 4.96
CA THR A 36 7.85 0.12 6.15
C THR A 36 7.51 1.07 7.27
N LEU A 37 6.44 0.77 8.00
CA LEU A 37 6.04 1.59 9.13
C LEU A 37 6.94 1.32 10.31
N ALA A 38 6.87 2.20 11.31
CA ALA A 38 7.66 2.02 12.51
C ALA A 38 7.36 0.69 13.20
N SER A 39 6.13 0.19 13.03
CA SER A 39 5.76 -1.07 13.63
C SER A 39 6.36 -2.27 12.90
N GLY A 40 6.97 -2.05 11.75
CA GLY A 40 7.50 -3.13 10.96
C GLY A 40 6.56 -3.58 9.84
N GLU A 41 5.35 -3.03 9.81
CA GLU A 41 4.38 -3.43 8.80
C GLU A 41 4.73 -2.79 7.46
N ALA A 42 4.57 -3.55 6.38
CA ALA A 42 4.76 -3.01 5.04
C ALA A 42 3.68 -1.95 4.79
N ALA A 43 3.99 -0.95 3.97
CA ALA A 43 3.07 0.13 3.71
C ALA A 43 3.33 0.70 2.32
N VAL A 44 2.39 1.50 1.83
CA VAL A 44 2.56 2.17 0.54
C VAL A 44 2.31 3.66 0.74
N VAL A 45 3.00 4.46 -0.06
CA VAL A 45 2.80 5.90 -0.07
C VAL A 45 1.95 6.21 -1.30
N LEU A 46 0.80 6.81 -1.07
CA LEU A 46 -0.14 7.13 -2.15
C LEU A 46 -0.18 8.63 -2.39
N GLN A 47 -0.21 9.00 -3.65
CA GLN A 47 -0.25 10.39 -4.05
C GLN A 47 -1.56 10.66 -4.78
N GLY A 48 -2.39 11.52 -4.22
CA GLY A 48 -3.62 11.93 -4.87
C GLY A 48 -3.45 13.27 -5.53
N GLU A 49 -4.58 13.88 -5.88
CA GLU A 49 -4.53 15.15 -6.57
C GLU A 49 -3.99 16.26 -5.66
N ASN A 50 -4.44 16.31 -4.44
CA ASN A 50 -4.00 17.33 -3.51
C ASN A 50 -3.55 16.76 -2.20
N GLU A 51 -3.22 15.49 -2.14
CA GLU A 51 -2.86 14.88 -0.88
C GLU A 51 -1.90 13.73 -1.09
N GLN A 52 -1.17 13.41 -0.06
CA GLN A 52 -0.24 12.30 -0.08
C GLN A 52 -0.28 11.69 1.31
N PHE A 53 -0.32 10.38 1.41
CA PHE A 53 -0.34 9.75 2.73
C PHE A 53 0.18 8.33 2.64
N VAL A 54 0.50 7.78 3.82
CA VAL A 54 1.03 6.43 3.93
C VAL A 54 -0.04 5.55 4.55
N ILE A 55 -0.23 4.37 4.01
CA ILE A 55 -1.22 3.45 4.53
C ILE A 55 -0.60 2.06 4.66
N GLY A 56 -0.92 1.38 5.75
CA GLY A 56 -0.40 0.03 5.96
C GLY A 56 -0.90 -0.93 4.91
N ALA A 57 -0.09 -1.94 4.60
CA ALA A 57 -0.40 -2.86 3.53
C ALA A 57 -1.70 -3.62 3.75
N SER A 58 -1.96 -4.07 4.97
CA SER A 58 -3.15 -4.88 5.18
C SER A 58 -4.40 -4.06 4.92
N ARG A 59 -4.42 -2.80 5.36
CA ARG A 59 -5.57 -1.95 5.11
C ARG A 59 -5.67 -1.60 3.64
N PHE A 60 -4.54 -1.32 3.01
CA PHE A 60 -4.52 -0.98 1.61
C PHE A 60 -5.07 -2.12 0.76
N LEU A 61 -4.61 -3.34 1.03
CA LEU A 61 -5.06 -4.49 0.26
C LEU A 61 -6.54 -4.79 0.49
N ALA A 62 -7.06 -4.44 1.66
CA ALA A 62 -8.46 -4.68 1.95
C ALA A 62 -9.37 -3.69 1.24
N GLU A 63 -8.90 -2.47 0.99
CA GLU A 63 -9.74 -1.41 0.46
C GLU A 63 -9.42 -1.00 -0.97
N ALA A 64 -8.25 -1.32 -1.47
CA ALA A 64 -7.88 -0.92 -2.83
C ALA A 64 -8.63 -1.74 -3.87
N GLN A 65 -8.87 -1.12 -5.00
CA GLN A 65 -9.55 -1.78 -6.09
C GLN A 65 -8.60 -1.97 -7.26
#